data_1765b115d8baaca4580b20e324768ca8
#
_entry.id   1765b115d8baaca4580b20e324768ca8
#
_cell.length_a   1.000
_cell.length_b   1.000
_cell.length_c   1.000
_cell.angle_alpha   90.00
_cell.angle_beta   90.00
_cell.angle_gamma   90.00
#
_symmetry.space_group_name_H-M   'P 1'
#
loop_
_entity.id
_entity.type
_entity.pdbx_description
1 polymer ?
#
loop_
_entity_poly.entity_id
_entity_poly.type
_entity_poly.pdbx_seq_one_letter_code
_entity_poly.pdbx_strand_id
1 'polypeptide(L)'
;MEYYIVLLVFYAITLIFLRLVFAEIEGRQARKMSNVRYFLRYHSKFVYRNQFSIIFVAFLCYMIVSVEKAFSTMWFLQLLDFIAVGVISDALSQIVYYYYINFRFKKDIVESEELKNEIEQAVLNQGEELMQQTIPSYEPHRIIEDYLNEENHLAVISVDGGNFTSQFEKLPPITYSVELNPTKARETLEEKGVKVTTFTSQGKMPFKDEKLDVVVNELSNYDKFEMYRILKPGGYLVVDQLGSDNYKEIINMFIPFKLKGQWNKEACQLTLTEIGFDIVDSYEDVGHIRFHSLSAVLAFMKSISPERVEKYEQFMNFYADVLKKIKKNQFYEITTHKFMVIARKNDMKQEN
;
A
#
# COMPACT_ATOMS: atom_id res chain seq x y z
N MET A 1 29.13 31.48 -42.04
CA MET A 1 28.08 32.04 -41.14
C MET A 1 26.69 31.60 -41.55
N GLU A 2 26.29 31.77 -42.79
CA GLU A 2 24.96 31.37 -43.29
C GLU A 2 24.61 29.87 -43.06
N TYR A 3 25.55 28.97 -43.29
CA TYR A 3 25.35 27.53 -43.09
C TYR A 3 24.97 27.19 -41.62
N TYR A 4 25.65 27.80 -40.65
CA TYR A 4 25.32 27.52 -39.22
C TYR A 4 23.97 28.10 -38.80
N ILE A 5 23.57 29.23 -39.39
CA ILE A 5 22.21 29.79 -39.13
C ILE A 5 21.13 28.85 -39.67
N VAL A 6 21.31 28.33 -40.91
CA VAL A 6 20.37 27.37 -41.50
C VAL A 6 20.30 26.10 -40.67
N LEU A 7 21.46 25.57 -40.23
CA LEU A 7 21.53 24.39 -39.38
C LEU A 7 20.82 24.63 -38.01
N LEU A 8 21.06 25.78 -37.38
CA LEU A 8 20.44 26.18 -36.13
C LEU A 8 18.91 26.23 -36.27
N VAL A 9 18.41 26.89 -37.31
CA VAL A 9 16.97 27.03 -37.56
C VAL A 9 16.32 25.66 -37.78
N PHE A 10 16.92 24.85 -38.65
CA PHE A 10 16.40 23.50 -38.93
C PHE A 10 16.37 22.61 -37.67
N TYR A 11 17.47 22.64 -36.91
CA TYR A 11 17.59 21.84 -35.71
C TYR A 11 16.62 22.32 -34.60
N ALA A 12 16.50 23.64 -34.40
CA ALA A 12 15.54 24.21 -33.47
C ALA A 12 14.10 23.86 -33.82
N ILE A 13 13.71 23.98 -35.10
CA ILE A 13 12.36 23.62 -35.55
C ILE A 13 12.07 22.14 -35.31
N THR A 14 13.04 21.27 -35.64
CA THR A 14 12.89 19.82 -35.43
C THR A 14 12.72 19.49 -33.96
N LEU A 15 13.55 20.06 -33.06
CA LEU A 15 13.43 19.87 -31.62
C LEU A 15 12.11 20.39 -31.07
N ILE A 16 11.68 21.57 -31.49
CA ILE A 16 10.38 22.14 -31.09
C ILE A 16 9.26 21.19 -31.50
N PHE A 17 9.25 20.77 -32.76
CA PHE A 17 8.21 19.85 -33.26
C PHE A 17 8.15 18.55 -32.43
N LEU A 18 9.29 17.88 -32.24
CA LEU A 18 9.35 16.63 -31.47
C LEU A 18 8.85 16.85 -30.02
N ARG A 19 9.29 17.93 -29.36
CA ARG A 19 8.86 18.23 -28.00
C ARG A 19 7.36 18.51 -27.90
N LEU A 20 6.77 19.21 -28.87
CA LEU A 20 5.33 19.47 -28.89
C LEU A 20 4.52 18.17 -29.10
N VAL A 21 4.99 17.28 -29.98
CA VAL A 21 4.37 15.97 -30.18
C VAL A 21 4.44 15.13 -28.89
N PHE A 22 5.61 15.04 -28.26
CA PHE A 22 5.75 14.32 -26.98
C PHE A 22 4.91 14.93 -25.87
N ALA A 23 4.86 16.27 -25.77
CA ALA A 23 4.02 16.97 -24.80
C ALA A 23 2.56 16.59 -24.95
N GLU A 24 2.05 16.54 -26.18
CA GLU A 24 0.65 16.20 -26.46
C GLU A 24 0.36 14.73 -26.11
N ILE A 25 1.26 13.81 -26.45
CA ILE A 25 1.12 12.38 -26.13
C ILE A 25 1.12 12.18 -24.59
N GLU A 26 2.14 12.70 -23.92
CA GLU A 26 2.31 12.53 -22.46
C GLU A 26 1.20 13.24 -21.68
N GLY A 27 0.81 14.47 -22.10
CA GLY A 27 -0.27 15.22 -21.45
C GLY A 27 -1.62 14.55 -21.61
N ARG A 28 -1.94 13.97 -22.79
CA ARG A 28 -3.16 13.18 -22.97
C ARG A 28 -3.15 11.91 -22.13
N GLN A 29 -2.00 11.23 -22.05
CA GLN A 29 -1.86 10.05 -21.20
C GLN A 29 -2.00 10.41 -19.73
N ALA A 30 -1.36 11.49 -19.28
CA ALA A 30 -1.46 11.97 -17.90
C ALA A 30 -2.90 12.33 -17.52
N ARG A 31 -3.64 13.00 -18.43
CA ARG A 31 -5.06 13.31 -18.25
C ARG A 31 -5.90 12.04 -18.10
N LYS A 32 -5.68 11.05 -18.99
CA LYS A 32 -6.40 9.76 -18.92
C LYS A 32 -6.15 9.01 -17.61
N MET A 33 -4.94 9.09 -17.07
CA MET A 33 -4.53 8.44 -15.83
C MET A 33 -4.74 9.30 -14.57
N SER A 34 -5.34 10.49 -14.69
CA SER A 34 -5.47 11.47 -13.59
C SER A 34 -4.13 11.76 -12.88
N ASN A 35 -3.05 11.88 -13.65
CA ASN A 35 -1.71 12.06 -13.11
C ASN A 35 -1.44 13.52 -12.74
N VAL A 36 -1.86 13.90 -11.54
CA VAL A 36 -1.66 15.24 -10.94
C VAL A 36 -0.18 15.62 -10.85
N ARG A 37 0.69 14.69 -10.47
CA ARG A 37 2.14 14.93 -10.36
C ARG A 37 2.77 15.32 -11.70
N TYR A 38 2.25 14.81 -12.80
CA TYR A 38 2.71 15.18 -14.13
C TYR A 38 2.50 16.68 -14.38
N PHE A 39 1.31 17.19 -14.09
CA PHE A 39 0.96 18.59 -14.33
C PHE A 39 1.64 19.54 -13.34
N LEU A 40 1.79 19.17 -12.07
CA LEU A 40 2.48 19.95 -11.06
C LEU A 40 3.96 20.22 -11.39
N ARG A 41 4.61 19.35 -12.17
CA ARG A 41 6.00 19.55 -12.61
C ARG A 41 6.21 20.79 -13.47
N TYR A 42 5.18 21.22 -14.16
CA TYR A 42 5.29 22.33 -15.12
C TYR A 42 5.06 23.71 -14.50
N HIS A 43 4.48 23.74 -13.29
CA HIS A 43 4.24 25.02 -12.61
C HIS A 43 5.47 25.54 -11.83
N SER A 44 6.26 24.67 -11.24
CA SER A 44 7.26 25.09 -10.23
C SER A 44 8.71 25.18 -10.69
N LYS A 45 9.09 24.57 -11.82
CA LYS A 45 10.50 24.56 -12.27
C LYS A 45 10.63 24.31 -13.78
N PHE A 46 11.56 25.06 -14.41
CA PHE A 46 12.14 24.69 -15.69
C PHE A 46 12.74 23.27 -15.58
N VAL A 47 12.01 22.27 -16.05
CA VAL A 47 12.47 20.87 -15.93
C VAL A 47 13.41 20.57 -17.07
N TYR A 48 14.70 20.53 -16.77
CA TYR A 48 15.70 19.96 -17.66
C TYR A 48 15.45 18.46 -17.82
N ARG A 49 14.81 18.06 -18.92
CA ARG A 49 14.58 16.67 -19.21
C ARG A 49 15.63 16.16 -20.21
N ASN A 50 16.46 15.22 -19.73
CA ASN A 50 17.41 14.37 -20.51
C ASN A 50 17.86 14.90 -21.89
N GLN A 51 18.64 15.98 -21.89
CA GLN A 51 19.04 16.67 -23.12
C GLN A 51 20.29 16.05 -23.75
N PHE A 52 21.09 15.40 -22.92
CA PHE A 52 22.36 14.80 -23.36
C PHE A 52 22.17 13.77 -24.48
N SER A 53 21.09 12.99 -24.49
CA SER A 53 20.86 12.01 -25.53
C SER A 53 20.57 12.64 -26.91
N ILE A 54 19.86 13.76 -26.95
CA ILE A 54 19.52 14.45 -28.21
C ILE A 54 20.76 15.17 -28.75
N ILE A 55 21.52 15.84 -27.89
CA ILE A 55 22.79 16.50 -28.23
C ILE A 55 23.79 15.44 -28.70
N PHE A 56 23.85 14.29 -28.02
CA PHE A 56 24.75 13.20 -28.36
C PHE A 56 24.39 12.55 -29.71
N VAL A 57 23.12 12.32 -29.99
CA VAL A 57 22.67 11.81 -31.30
C VAL A 57 22.96 12.80 -32.42
N ALA A 58 22.71 14.09 -32.19
CA ALA A 58 23.04 15.14 -33.16
C ALA A 58 24.55 15.25 -33.38
N PHE A 59 25.36 15.10 -32.33
CA PHE A 59 26.83 15.03 -32.44
C PHE A 59 27.28 13.80 -33.24
N LEU A 60 26.71 12.61 -33.03
CA LEU A 60 27.00 11.42 -33.81
C LEU A 60 26.65 11.60 -35.29
N CYS A 61 25.46 12.17 -35.59
CA CYS A 61 25.06 12.49 -36.95
C CYS A 61 26.03 13.47 -37.62
N TYR A 62 26.46 14.51 -36.90
CA TYR A 62 27.48 15.46 -37.42
C TYR A 62 28.82 14.77 -37.68
N MET A 63 29.29 13.92 -36.75
CA MET A 63 30.53 13.15 -36.93
C MET A 63 30.47 12.25 -38.17
N ILE A 64 29.36 11.57 -38.41
CA ILE A 64 29.16 10.70 -39.58
C ILE A 64 29.23 11.51 -40.88
N VAL A 65 28.60 12.68 -40.91
CA VAL A 65 28.58 13.56 -42.11
C VAL A 65 29.93 14.27 -42.32
N SER A 66 30.72 14.44 -41.28
CA SER A 66 31.98 15.21 -41.31
C SER A 66 33.24 14.37 -41.33
N VAL A 67 33.14 13.05 -41.46
CA VAL A 67 34.29 12.11 -41.41
C VAL A 67 35.39 12.45 -42.44
N GLU A 68 35.05 13.00 -43.59
CA GLU A 68 36.05 13.43 -44.61
C GLU A 68 36.85 14.68 -44.20
N LYS A 69 36.35 15.47 -43.19
CA LYS A 69 37.01 16.70 -42.72
C LYS A 69 37.53 16.63 -41.29
N ALA A 70 37.45 15.47 -40.66
CA ALA A 70 37.62 15.30 -39.22
C ALA A 70 39.02 15.50 -38.67
N PHE A 71 40.06 15.68 -39.49
CA PHE A 71 41.45 15.75 -39.09
C PHE A 71 42.13 17.10 -39.38
N SER A 72 41.38 18.19 -39.60
CA SER A 72 41.95 19.53 -39.72
C SER A 72 42.10 20.21 -38.35
N THR A 73 43.07 21.10 -38.17
CA THR A 73 43.30 21.90 -36.95
C THR A 73 42.07 22.73 -36.55
N MET A 74 41.11 22.90 -37.44
CA MET A 74 39.86 23.66 -37.22
C MET A 74 38.68 22.81 -36.66
N TRP A 75 38.87 21.50 -36.54
CA TRP A 75 37.77 20.61 -36.11
C TRP A 75 37.25 20.94 -34.70
N PHE A 76 38.12 21.37 -33.79
CA PHE A 76 37.77 21.74 -32.41
C PHE A 76 36.87 22.99 -32.36
N LEU A 77 37.17 23.99 -33.18
CA LEU A 77 36.35 25.21 -33.26
C LEU A 77 34.95 24.85 -33.87
N GLN A 78 34.94 24.00 -34.90
CA GLN A 78 33.69 23.52 -35.49
C GLN A 78 32.85 22.70 -34.49
N LEU A 79 33.49 21.91 -33.65
CA LEU A 79 32.83 21.18 -32.57
C LEU A 79 32.19 22.11 -31.55
N LEU A 80 32.91 23.17 -31.13
CA LEU A 80 32.38 24.20 -30.22
C LEU A 80 31.18 24.92 -30.81
N ASP A 81 31.24 25.31 -32.08
CA ASP A 81 30.12 25.95 -32.78
C ASP A 81 28.90 25.01 -32.82
N PHE A 82 29.12 23.73 -33.09
CA PHE A 82 28.06 22.76 -33.13
C PHE A 82 27.42 22.52 -31.74
N ILE A 83 28.22 22.47 -30.69
CA ILE A 83 27.72 22.40 -29.30
C ILE A 83 26.91 23.65 -28.97
N ALA A 84 27.39 24.85 -29.33
CA ALA A 84 26.68 26.09 -29.12
C ALA A 84 25.34 26.12 -29.84
N VAL A 85 25.27 25.68 -31.10
CA VAL A 85 24.03 25.53 -31.89
C VAL A 85 23.07 24.57 -31.18
N GLY A 86 23.57 23.42 -30.71
CA GLY A 86 22.78 22.42 -29.98
C GLY A 86 22.18 22.98 -28.70
N VAL A 87 22.98 23.66 -27.88
CA VAL A 87 22.56 24.25 -26.59
C VAL A 87 21.52 25.35 -26.82
N ILE A 88 21.75 26.26 -27.78
CA ILE A 88 20.82 27.35 -28.07
C ILE A 88 19.49 26.80 -28.59
N SER A 89 19.53 25.84 -29.52
CA SER A 89 18.33 25.22 -30.10
C SER A 89 17.53 24.49 -29.04
N ASP A 90 18.22 23.79 -28.14
CA ASP A 90 17.59 23.09 -27.03
C ASP A 90 16.94 24.07 -26.03
N ALA A 91 17.61 25.16 -25.65
CA ALA A 91 17.07 26.19 -24.78
C ALA A 91 15.81 26.84 -25.41
N LEU A 92 15.85 27.21 -26.69
CA LEU A 92 14.69 27.75 -27.40
C LEU A 92 13.53 26.75 -27.43
N SER A 93 13.82 25.50 -27.73
CA SER A 93 12.79 24.44 -27.76
C SER A 93 12.15 24.22 -26.39
N GLN A 94 12.89 24.34 -25.29
CA GLN A 94 12.36 24.25 -23.93
C GLN A 94 11.45 25.42 -23.58
N ILE A 95 11.81 26.63 -23.96
CA ILE A 95 10.97 27.80 -23.76
C ILE A 95 9.64 27.63 -24.45
N VAL A 96 9.64 27.24 -25.73
CA VAL A 96 8.42 26.99 -26.49
C VAL A 96 7.60 25.86 -25.87
N TYR A 97 8.23 24.76 -25.48
CA TYR A 97 7.59 23.64 -24.80
C TYR A 97 6.92 24.05 -23.48
N TYR A 98 7.62 24.86 -22.64
CA TYR A 98 7.07 25.36 -21.40
C TYR A 98 5.80 26.21 -21.62
N TYR A 99 5.83 27.18 -22.54
CA TYR A 99 4.69 28.00 -22.85
C TYR A 99 3.54 27.18 -23.45
N TYR A 100 3.86 26.24 -24.34
CA TYR A 100 2.85 25.36 -24.94
C TYR A 100 2.12 24.53 -23.88
N ILE A 101 2.82 23.88 -22.98
CA ILE A 101 2.21 23.05 -21.92
C ILE A 101 1.33 23.91 -21.01
N ASN A 102 1.84 25.07 -20.55
CA ASN A 102 1.07 25.96 -19.69
C ASN A 102 -0.17 26.53 -20.37
N PHE A 103 -0.13 26.70 -21.70
CA PHE A 103 -1.30 27.10 -22.46
C PHE A 103 -2.27 25.94 -22.70
N ARG A 104 -1.74 24.85 -23.23
CA ARG A 104 -2.53 23.69 -23.69
C ARG A 104 -3.21 22.91 -22.56
N PHE A 105 -2.51 22.78 -21.42
CA PHE A 105 -2.97 22.06 -20.25
C PHE A 105 -3.23 22.97 -19.05
N LYS A 106 -3.47 24.26 -19.27
CA LYS A 106 -3.71 25.23 -18.19
C LYS A 106 -4.76 24.77 -17.18
N LYS A 107 -5.89 24.24 -17.68
CA LYS A 107 -6.96 23.74 -16.82
C LYS A 107 -6.51 22.59 -15.94
N ASP A 108 -5.79 21.62 -16.51
CA ASP A 108 -5.29 20.44 -15.76
C ASP A 108 -4.24 20.84 -14.73
N ILE A 109 -3.42 21.84 -15.03
CA ILE A 109 -2.40 22.38 -14.09
C ILE A 109 -3.09 23.06 -12.91
N VAL A 110 -4.05 23.96 -13.16
CA VAL A 110 -4.80 24.66 -12.10
C VAL A 110 -5.56 23.65 -11.22
N GLU A 111 -6.29 22.70 -11.82
CA GLU A 111 -6.98 21.64 -11.08
C GLU A 111 -6.00 20.82 -10.22
N SER A 112 -4.80 20.54 -10.74
CA SER A 112 -3.77 19.78 -10.00
C SER A 112 -3.21 20.57 -8.83
N GLU A 113 -3.12 21.90 -8.93
CA GLU A 113 -2.70 22.77 -7.82
C GLU A 113 -3.77 22.90 -6.75
N GLU A 114 -5.02 23.04 -7.14
CA GLU A 114 -6.15 23.04 -6.22
C GLU A 114 -6.18 21.74 -5.42
N LEU A 115 -6.07 20.60 -6.11
CA LEU A 115 -6.02 19.29 -5.47
C LEU A 115 -4.81 19.15 -4.54
N LYS A 116 -3.64 19.66 -4.93
CA LYS A 116 -2.45 19.65 -4.06
C LYS A 116 -2.71 20.45 -2.78
N ASN A 117 -3.24 21.68 -2.90
CA ASN A 117 -3.54 22.53 -1.75
C ASN A 117 -4.57 21.87 -0.80
N GLU A 118 -5.60 21.24 -1.35
CA GLU A 118 -6.59 20.51 -0.55
C GLU A 118 -5.95 19.31 0.20
N ILE A 119 -5.03 18.58 -0.46
CA ILE A 119 -4.30 17.47 0.17
C ILE A 119 -3.41 17.99 1.30
N GLU A 120 -2.66 19.07 1.08
CA GLU A 120 -1.81 19.69 2.10
C GLU A 120 -2.62 20.17 3.31
N GLN A 121 -3.77 20.78 3.07
CA GLN A 121 -4.69 21.18 4.14
C GLN A 121 -5.24 19.98 4.91
N ALA A 122 -5.62 18.90 4.22
CA ALA A 122 -6.09 17.69 4.88
C ALA A 122 -5.01 17.00 5.72
N VAL A 123 -3.75 17.03 5.27
CA VAL A 123 -2.60 16.51 6.04
C VAL A 123 -2.38 17.31 7.31
N LEU A 124 -2.55 18.64 7.26
CA LEU A 124 -2.37 19.52 8.42
C LEU A 124 -3.53 19.42 9.42
N ASN A 125 -4.76 19.25 8.92
CA ASN A 125 -6.00 19.28 9.71
C ASN A 125 -6.52 17.87 10.02
N GLN A 126 -5.65 16.92 10.37
CA GLN A 126 -6.05 15.58 10.76
C GLN A 126 -6.87 15.63 12.07
N GLY A 127 -8.18 15.52 11.96
CA GLY A 127 -9.13 15.45 13.08
C GLY A 127 -9.89 14.12 13.09
N GLU A 128 -10.56 13.83 14.19
CA GLU A 128 -11.52 12.72 14.30
C GLU A 128 -12.74 13.04 13.42
N GLU A 129 -12.70 12.62 12.17
CA GLU A 129 -13.82 12.76 11.27
C GLU A 129 -14.62 11.47 11.15
N LEU A 130 -15.93 11.63 10.91
CA LEU A 130 -16.88 10.54 10.84
C LEU A 130 -16.51 9.52 9.74
N MET A 131 -16.12 8.34 10.17
CA MET A 131 -16.08 7.13 9.38
C MET A 131 -17.36 6.35 9.61
N GLN A 132 -17.97 5.84 8.55
CA GLN A 132 -19.08 4.90 8.63
C GLN A 132 -18.57 3.51 8.26
N GLN A 133 -18.62 2.59 9.20
CA GLN A 133 -18.24 1.20 8.98
C GLN A 133 -19.48 0.31 8.97
N THR A 134 -19.51 -0.67 8.09
CA THR A 134 -20.50 -1.76 8.12
C THR A 134 -20.38 -2.49 9.45
N ILE A 135 -21.50 -2.71 10.13
CA ILE A 135 -21.53 -3.53 11.34
C ILE A 135 -21.22 -4.98 10.94
N PRO A 136 -20.24 -5.64 11.56
CA PRO A 136 -19.95 -7.05 11.27
C PRO A 136 -21.17 -7.94 11.49
N SER A 137 -21.31 -8.98 10.67
CA SER A 137 -22.42 -9.92 10.73
C SER A 137 -22.34 -10.91 11.90
N TYR A 138 -21.19 -10.96 12.57
CA TYR A 138 -20.95 -11.81 13.74
C TYR A 138 -20.09 -11.12 14.80
N GLU A 139 -20.21 -11.55 16.03
CA GLU A 139 -19.46 -11.08 17.19
C GLU A 139 -18.47 -12.16 17.65
N PRO A 140 -17.16 -12.01 17.39
CA PRO A 140 -16.17 -13.05 17.68
C PRO A 140 -16.17 -13.52 19.14
N HIS A 141 -16.18 -12.59 20.10
CA HIS A 141 -16.12 -12.94 21.53
C HIS A 141 -17.28 -13.83 21.95
N ARG A 142 -18.51 -13.48 21.57
CA ARG A 142 -19.70 -14.24 21.92
C ARG A 142 -19.65 -15.66 21.33
N ILE A 143 -19.23 -15.79 20.07
CA ILE A 143 -19.11 -17.10 19.44
C ILE A 143 -18.03 -17.94 20.11
N ILE A 144 -16.89 -17.34 20.44
CA ILE A 144 -15.79 -18.04 21.12
C ILE A 144 -16.22 -18.51 22.51
N GLU A 145 -16.97 -17.67 23.25
CA GLU A 145 -17.46 -18.00 24.59
C GLU A 145 -18.36 -19.25 24.60
N ASP A 146 -19.08 -19.54 23.53
CA ASP A 146 -19.88 -20.78 23.39
C ASP A 146 -19.03 -22.07 23.40
N TYR A 147 -17.72 -21.95 23.12
CA TYR A 147 -16.75 -23.07 23.16
C TYR A 147 -15.90 -23.10 24.42
N LEU A 148 -16.14 -22.19 25.39
CA LEU A 148 -15.40 -22.11 26.64
C LEU A 148 -16.22 -22.66 27.82
N ASN A 149 -15.51 -23.30 28.75
CA ASN A 149 -16.04 -23.67 30.07
C ASN A 149 -14.98 -23.45 31.15
N GLU A 150 -15.37 -23.55 32.42
CA GLU A 150 -14.49 -23.28 33.58
C GLU A 150 -13.32 -24.26 33.70
N GLU A 151 -13.36 -25.42 33.09
CA GLU A 151 -12.30 -26.44 33.14
C GLU A 151 -11.26 -26.27 32.03
N ASN A 152 -11.54 -25.41 31.05
CA ASN A 152 -10.66 -25.25 29.90
C ASN A 152 -9.33 -24.55 30.27
N HIS A 153 -8.25 -25.01 29.63
CA HIS A 153 -7.03 -24.26 29.51
C HIS A 153 -7.07 -23.49 28.18
N LEU A 154 -7.24 -22.20 28.26
CA LEU A 154 -7.36 -21.30 27.12
C LEU A 154 -6.01 -20.61 26.80
N ALA A 155 -5.65 -20.52 25.55
CA ALA A 155 -4.63 -19.57 25.08
C ALA A 155 -5.20 -18.65 24.01
N VAL A 156 -5.07 -17.33 24.19
CA VAL A 156 -5.38 -16.32 23.18
C VAL A 156 -4.09 -15.76 22.65
N ILE A 157 -3.88 -15.88 21.35
CA ILE A 157 -2.72 -15.41 20.62
C ILE A 157 -3.15 -14.15 19.87
N SER A 158 -2.62 -12.99 20.25
CA SER A 158 -2.97 -11.69 19.69
C SER A 158 -1.74 -10.81 19.53
N VAL A 159 -1.89 -9.67 18.86
CA VAL A 159 -0.82 -8.69 18.63
C VAL A 159 -1.20 -7.29 19.12
N ASP A 160 -2.36 -7.15 19.79
CA ASP A 160 -2.95 -5.86 20.17
C ASP A 160 -2.65 -5.42 21.61
N GLY A 161 -1.74 -6.14 22.29
CA GLY A 161 -1.36 -5.84 23.67
C GLY A 161 -2.43 -6.22 24.69
N GLY A 162 -3.14 -7.32 24.45
CA GLY A 162 -4.13 -7.90 25.35
C GLY A 162 -5.53 -7.30 25.24
N ASN A 163 -5.72 -6.36 24.32
CA ASN A 163 -7.02 -5.67 24.19
C ASN A 163 -8.14 -6.65 23.80
N PHE A 164 -7.92 -7.53 22.82
CA PHE A 164 -8.88 -8.56 22.43
C PHE A 164 -9.23 -9.48 23.63
N THR A 165 -8.21 -10.00 24.32
CA THR A 165 -8.42 -10.85 25.50
C THR A 165 -9.18 -10.13 26.61
N SER A 166 -9.00 -8.82 26.76
CA SER A 166 -9.66 -8.04 27.81
C SER A 166 -11.17 -7.88 27.59
N GLN A 167 -11.67 -8.08 26.38
CA GLN A 167 -13.08 -7.89 26.03
C GLN A 167 -13.96 -9.12 26.31
N PHE A 168 -13.37 -10.28 26.63
CA PHE A 168 -14.18 -11.42 27.08
C PHE A 168 -14.91 -11.14 28.39
N GLU A 169 -16.18 -11.44 28.42
CA GLU A 169 -17.00 -11.32 29.64
C GLU A 169 -16.61 -12.38 30.68
N LYS A 170 -16.38 -13.61 30.19
CA LYS A 170 -15.98 -14.75 31.02
C LYS A 170 -14.76 -15.46 30.43
N LEU A 171 -13.73 -15.57 31.25
CA LEU A 171 -12.51 -16.35 30.92
C LEU A 171 -12.36 -17.54 31.86
N PRO A 172 -11.91 -18.70 31.34
CA PRO A 172 -11.54 -19.83 32.18
C PRO A 172 -10.43 -19.43 33.20
N PRO A 173 -10.39 -20.00 34.42
CA PRO A 173 -9.39 -19.68 35.43
C PRO A 173 -7.94 -19.91 34.95
N ILE A 174 -7.74 -20.79 33.96
CA ILE A 174 -6.43 -21.04 33.36
C ILE A 174 -6.42 -20.44 31.95
N THR A 175 -6.22 -19.15 31.89
CA THR A 175 -6.10 -18.41 30.63
C THR A 175 -4.71 -17.84 30.44
N TYR A 176 -4.19 -17.99 29.24
CA TYR A 176 -2.91 -17.44 28.78
C TYR A 176 -3.17 -16.44 27.66
N SER A 177 -2.48 -15.29 27.69
CA SER A 177 -2.37 -14.37 26.55
C SER A 177 -0.94 -14.47 25.99
N VAL A 178 -0.81 -14.79 24.72
CA VAL A 178 0.49 -14.90 24.01
C VAL A 178 0.64 -13.69 23.10
N GLU A 179 1.56 -12.78 23.44
CA GLU A 179 1.68 -11.47 22.83
C GLU A 179 3.10 -11.18 22.32
N LEU A 180 3.19 -10.41 21.24
CA LEU A 180 4.49 -9.87 20.77
C LEU A 180 5.02 -8.80 21.74
N ASN A 181 4.13 -8.00 22.33
CA ASN A 181 4.47 -7.01 23.37
C ASN A 181 3.84 -7.39 24.71
N PRO A 182 4.47 -8.31 25.48
CA PRO A 182 3.89 -8.81 26.73
C PRO A 182 3.82 -7.75 27.84
N THR A 183 4.59 -6.66 27.76
CA THR A 183 4.57 -5.61 28.80
C THR A 183 3.23 -4.89 28.81
N LYS A 184 2.79 -4.40 27.66
CA LYS A 184 1.48 -3.75 27.52
C LYS A 184 0.34 -4.70 27.87
N ALA A 185 0.40 -5.95 27.43
CA ALA A 185 -0.63 -6.95 27.71
C ALA A 185 -0.74 -7.26 29.23
N ARG A 186 0.36 -7.26 29.99
CA ARG A 186 0.33 -7.42 31.44
C ARG A 186 -0.45 -6.29 32.11
N GLU A 187 -0.15 -5.06 31.73
CA GLU A 187 -0.90 -3.88 32.26
C GLU A 187 -2.40 -3.98 31.97
N THR A 188 -2.78 -4.41 30.76
CA THR A 188 -4.18 -4.53 30.34
C THR A 188 -4.91 -5.68 31.04
N LEU A 189 -4.22 -6.81 31.32
CA LEU A 189 -4.83 -8.07 31.75
C LEU A 189 -4.58 -8.42 33.21
N GLU A 190 -3.84 -7.58 33.96
CA GLU A 190 -3.45 -7.84 35.36
C GLU A 190 -4.67 -8.09 36.25
N GLU A 191 -5.70 -7.25 36.17
CA GLU A 191 -6.92 -7.35 36.95
C GLU A 191 -7.77 -8.60 36.61
N LYS A 192 -7.63 -9.15 35.40
CA LYS A 192 -8.34 -10.36 34.96
C LYS A 192 -7.64 -11.67 35.35
N GLY A 193 -6.48 -11.60 35.95
CA GLY A 193 -5.71 -12.79 36.36
C GLY A 193 -5.16 -13.65 35.21
N VAL A 194 -5.10 -13.09 33.98
CA VAL A 194 -4.62 -13.78 32.79
C VAL A 194 -3.08 -13.89 32.82
N LYS A 195 -2.54 -15.06 32.50
CA LYS A 195 -1.10 -15.30 32.44
C LYS A 195 -0.54 -14.83 31.10
N VAL A 196 0.15 -13.70 31.10
CA VAL A 196 0.77 -13.16 29.88
C VAL A 196 2.13 -13.79 29.60
N THR A 197 2.32 -14.28 28.39
CA THR A 197 3.57 -14.87 27.89
C THR A 197 3.88 -14.40 26.48
N THR A 198 4.99 -14.81 25.91
CA THR A 198 5.40 -14.49 24.55
C THR A 198 5.92 -15.72 23.83
N PHE A 199 6.12 -15.63 22.54
CA PHE A 199 6.75 -16.69 21.74
C PHE A 199 8.16 -16.99 22.23
N THR A 200 8.61 -18.22 22.04
CA THR A 200 10.00 -18.57 22.32
C THR A 200 10.94 -17.90 21.31
N SER A 201 12.22 -17.82 21.62
CA SER A 201 13.26 -17.29 20.72
C SER A 201 13.33 -18.02 19.36
N GLN A 202 12.76 -19.22 19.26
CA GLN A 202 12.68 -20.02 18.05
C GLN A 202 11.32 -19.87 17.33
N GLY A 203 10.45 -18.95 17.77
CA GLY A 203 9.11 -18.76 17.22
C GLY A 203 8.10 -19.84 17.60
N LYS A 204 8.45 -20.75 18.51
CA LYS A 204 7.54 -21.80 19.00
C LYS A 204 6.65 -21.27 20.10
N MET A 205 5.48 -21.88 20.25
CA MET A 205 4.58 -21.60 21.37
C MET A 205 5.18 -22.11 22.69
N PRO A 206 5.02 -21.36 23.80
CA PRO A 206 5.61 -21.68 25.10
C PRO A 206 4.81 -22.76 25.88
N PHE A 207 4.20 -23.69 25.15
CA PHE A 207 3.37 -24.74 25.71
C PHE A 207 3.91 -26.13 25.35
N LYS A 208 3.68 -27.09 26.28
CA LYS A 208 3.91 -28.51 26.01
C LYS A 208 2.87 -29.03 25.03
N ASP A 209 3.15 -30.22 24.45
CA ASP A 209 2.21 -30.94 23.62
C ASP A 209 0.91 -31.20 24.38
N GLU A 210 -0.21 -31.14 23.71
CA GLU A 210 -1.54 -31.48 24.23
C GLU A 210 -1.89 -30.80 25.57
N LYS A 211 -1.48 -29.55 25.72
CA LYS A 211 -1.68 -28.79 26.98
C LYS A 211 -2.99 -28.04 27.03
N LEU A 212 -3.50 -27.57 25.89
CA LEU A 212 -4.58 -26.61 25.81
C LEU A 212 -5.87 -27.25 25.30
N ASP A 213 -7.00 -26.82 25.84
CA ASP A 213 -8.32 -27.24 25.41
C ASP A 213 -8.84 -26.34 24.29
N VAL A 214 -8.57 -25.03 24.37
CA VAL A 214 -8.95 -24.04 23.36
C VAL A 214 -7.77 -23.11 23.06
N VAL A 215 -7.56 -22.87 21.77
CA VAL A 215 -6.60 -21.87 21.27
C VAL A 215 -7.33 -20.90 20.37
N VAL A 216 -7.25 -19.61 20.64
CA VAL A 216 -7.77 -18.53 19.79
C VAL A 216 -6.60 -17.81 19.17
N ASN A 217 -6.57 -17.72 17.85
CA ASN A 217 -5.58 -16.94 17.11
C ASN A 217 -6.29 -15.73 16.48
N GLU A 218 -6.08 -14.56 17.06
CA GLU A 218 -6.66 -13.30 16.61
C GLU A 218 -5.59 -12.48 15.89
N LEU A 219 -5.81 -12.22 14.59
CA LEU A 219 -5.00 -11.38 13.69
C LEU A 219 -3.48 -11.64 13.72
N SER A 220 -3.04 -12.74 14.30
CA SER A 220 -1.63 -13.11 14.42
C SER A 220 -1.21 -14.13 13.37
N ASN A 221 0.01 -14.02 12.90
CA ASN A 221 0.63 -15.10 12.14
C ASN A 221 0.87 -16.32 13.05
N TYR A 222 0.54 -17.51 12.59
CA TYR A 222 0.67 -18.73 13.34
C TYR A 222 1.25 -19.88 12.51
N ASP A 223 1.96 -20.78 13.18
CA ASP A 223 2.33 -22.08 12.60
C ASP A 223 1.20 -23.08 12.90
N LYS A 224 0.55 -23.56 11.86
CA LYS A 224 -0.56 -24.52 11.96
C LYS A 224 -0.15 -25.82 12.66
N PHE A 225 1.09 -26.26 12.50
CA PHE A 225 1.60 -27.46 13.16
C PHE A 225 1.82 -27.25 14.66
N GLU A 226 2.25 -26.05 15.06
CA GLU A 226 2.33 -25.68 16.47
C GLU A 226 0.96 -25.62 17.12
N MET A 227 -0.07 -25.08 16.42
CA MET A 227 -1.44 -25.10 16.92
C MET A 227 -1.95 -26.52 17.14
N TYR A 228 -1.68 -27.40 16.19
CA TYR A 228 -2.03 -28.81 16.31
C TYR A 228 -1.30 -29.51 17.47
N ARG A 229 -0.01 -29.24 17.65
CA ARG A 229 0.83 -29.81 18.70
C ARG A 229 0.34 -29.47 20.11
N ILE A 230 0.03 -28.18 20.36
CA ILE A 230 -0.30 -27.69 21.71
C ILE A 230 -1.72 -28.00 22.15
N LEU A 231 -2.64 -28.26 21.20
CA LEU A 231 -4.01 -28.64 21.48
C LEU A 231 -4.12 -30.11 21.91
N LYS A 232 -4.94 -30.37 22.91
CA LYS A 232 -5.36 -31.73 23.28
C LYS A 232 -6.17 -32.35 22.15
N PRO A 233 -6.21 -33.70 22.01
CA PRO A 233 -7.21 -34.36 21.20
C PRO A 233 -8.63 -33.88 21.59
N GLY A 234 -9.48 -33.58 20.60
CA GLY A 234 -10.79 -33.00 20.83
C GLY A 234 -10.81 -31.50 21.17
N GLY A 235 -9.67 -30.86 21.31
CA GLY A 235 -9.54 -29.42 21.59
C GLY A 235 -9.86 -28.55 20.37
N TYR A 236 -10.21 -27.30 20.61
CA TYR A 236 -10.66 -26.35 19.59
C TYR A 236 -9.59 -25.32 19.23
N LEU A 237 -9.44 -25.08 17.92
CA LEU A 237 -8.70 -23.95 17.37
C LEU A 237 -9.70 -22.98 16.76
N VAL A 238 -9.67 -21.72 17.22
CA VAL A 238 -10.37 -20.61 16.60
C VAL A 238 -9.38 -19.74 15.86
N VAL A 239 -9.58 -19.53 14.58
CA VAL A 239 -8.77 -18.65 13.74
C VAL A 239 -9.64 -17.46 13.32
N ASP A 240 -9.39 -16.28 13.87
CA ASP A 240 -10.06 -15.03 13.55
C ASP A 240 -9.07 -14.12 12.80
N GLN A 241 -9.29 -13.90 11.50
CA GLN A 241 -8.32 -13.32 10.59
C GLN A 241 -8.93 -12.32 9.61
N LEU A 242 -8.07 -11.47 9.05
CA LEU A 242 -8.43 -10.64 7.89
C LEU A 242 -8.22 -11.42 6.60
N GLY A 243 -9.19 -11.31 5.70
CA GLY A 243 -9.08 -11.84 4.35
C GLY A 243 -8.19 -10.96 3.46
N SER A 244 -7.70 -11.52 2.36
CA SER A 244 -6.81 -10.83 1.41
C SER A 244 -7.44 -9.62 0.71
N ASP A 245 -8.77 -9.50 0.75
CA ASP A 245 -9.49 -8.34 0.20
C ASP A 245 -9.65 -7.19 1.21
N ASN A 246 -9.18 -7.38 2.46
CA ASN A 246 -9.27 -6.34 3.48
C ASN A 246 -8.42 -5.12 3.10
N TYR A 247 -9.08 -3.95 3.00
CA TYR A 247 -8.47 -2.66 2.60
C TYR A 247 -7.75 -2.69 1.26
N LYS A 248 -8.18 -3.54 0.32
CA LYS A 248 -7.51 -3.76 -0.98
C LYS A 248 -7.32 -2.48 -1.79
N GLU A 249 -8.20 -1.51 -1.68
CA GLU A 249 -8.13 -0.23 -2.38
C GLU A 249 -6.95 0.63 -1.92
N ILE A 250 -6.56 0.47 -0.65
CA ILE A 250 -5.40 1.16 -0.06
C ILE A 250 -4.14 0.29 -0.21
N ILE A 251 -4.24 -1.00 0.12
CA ILE A 251 -3.08 -1.92 0.10
C ILE A 251 -2.51 -2.06 -1.31
N ASN A 252 -3.35 -2.20 -2.34
CA ASN A 252 -2.91 -2.32 -3.74
C ASN A 252 -2.16 -1.08 -4.24
N MET A 253 -2.33 0.06 -3.61
CA MET A 253 -1.54 1.26 -3.91
C MET A 253 -0.07 1.12 -3.48
N PHE A 254 0.19 0.36 -2.43
CA PHE A 254 1.51 0.24 -1.81
C PHE A 254 2.28 -1.00 -2.26
N ILE A 255 1.57 -2.04 -2.71
CA ILE A 255 2.16 -3.31 -3.14
C ILE A 255 1.98 -3.42 -4.66
N PRO A 256 3.06 -3.20 -5.45
CA PRO A 256 2.97 -3.24 -6.92
C PRO A 256 2.70 -4.65 -7.48
N PHE A 257 2.76 -5.67 -6.63
CA PHE A 257 2.50 -7.06 -6.98
C PHE A 257 1.22 -7.53 -6.29
N LYS A 258 0.25 -8.01 -7.06
CA LYS A 258 -0.85 -8.81 -6.49
C LYS A 258 -0.23 -10.02 -5.79
N LEU A 259 -0.41 -10.11 -4.49
CA LEU A 259 -0.04 -11.32 -3.75
C LEU A 259 -0.76 -12.49 -4.42
N LYS A 260 0.01 -13.47 -4.90
CA LYS A 260 -0.52 -14.71 -5.44
C LYS A 260 -1.07 -15.52 -4.29
N GLY A 261 -2.37 -15.74 -4.27
CA GLY A 261 -3.09 -16.52 -3.27
C GLY A 261 -4.16 -15.67 -2.60
N GLN A 262 -5.37 -16.18 -2.55
CA GLN A 262 -6.43 -15.58 -1.77
C GLN A 262 -6.41 -16.23 -0.40
N TRP A 263 -6.09 -15.44 0.64
CA TRP A 263 -6.30 -15.84 2.02
C TRP A 263 -7.72 -15.44 2.41
N ASN A 264 -8.56 -16.42 2.63
CA ASN A 264 -9.97 -16.29 2.96
C ASN A 264 -10.40 -17.47 3.81
N LYS A 265 -11.64 -17.52 4.14
CA LYS A 265 -12.26 -18.60 4.93
C LYS A 265 -11.97 -19.98 4.33
N GLU A 266 -12.21 -20.17 3.04
CA GLU A 266 -12.03 -21.46 2.34
C GLU A 266 -10.58 -21.92 2.35
N ALA A 267 -9.63 -21.02 2.11
CA ALA A 267 -8.20 -21.33 2.16
C ALA A 267 -7.75 -21.73 3.58
N CYS A 268 -8.29 -21.06 4.60
CA CYS A 268 -8.05 -21.42 5.99
C CYS A 268 -8.61 -22.81 6.33
N GLN A 269 -9.86 -23.10 5.98
CA GLN A 269 -10.50 -24.38 6.19
C GLN A 269 -9.71 -25.53 5.55
N LEU A 270 -9.33 -25.36 4.26
CA LEU A 270 -8.51 -26.34 3.54
C LEU A 270 -7.19 -26.61 4.27
N THR A 271 -6.49 -25.52 4.65
CA THR A 271 -5.21 -25.59 5.34
C THR A 271 -5.29 -26.33 6.68
N LEU A 272 -6.38 -26.15 7.44
CA LEU A 272 -6.59 -26.80 8.72
C LEU A 272 -6.98 -28.28 8.54
N THR A 273 -7.84 -28.58 7.56
CA THR A 273 -8.23 -29.95 7.24
C THR A 273 -7.03 -30.81 6.82
N GLU A 274 -6.10 -30.25 6.02
CA GLU A 274 -4.88 -30.95 5.58
C GLU A 274 -4.00 -31.46 6.73
N ILE A 275 -4.06 -30.82 7.89
CA ILE A 275 -3.23 -31.20 9.06
C ILE A 275 -4.01 -31.97 10.13
N GLY A 276 -5.27 -32.33 9.89
CA GLY A 276 -6.05 -33.19 10.75
C GLY A 276 -7.02 -32.50 11.70
N PHE A 277 -7.46 -31.28 11.37
CA PHE A 277 -8.58 -30.65 12.03
C PHE A 277 -9.89 -30.93 11.28
N ASP A 278 -10.99 -31.13 12.03
CA ASP A 278 -12.34 -31.09 11.52
C ASP A 278 -12.89 -29.68 11.67
N ILE A 279 -13.43 -29.14 10.58
CA ILE A 279 -14.08 -27.82 10.62
C ILE A 279 -15.43 -27.97 11.30
N VAL A 280 -15.64 -27.22 12.38
CA VAL A 280 -16.87 -27.24 13.18
C VAL A 280 -17.81 -26.15 12.72
N ASP A 281 -17.28 -24.92 12.57
CA ASP A 281 -18.06 -23.76 12.16
C ASP A 281 -17.19 -22.74 11.43
N SER A 282 -17.80 -21.82 10.69
CA SER A 282 -17.07 -20.76 10.04
C SER A 282 -17.95 -19.56 9.69
N TYR A 283 -17.38 -18.38 9.80
CA TYR A 283 -18.03 -17.09 9.58
C TYR A 283 -17.19 -16.26 8.64
N GLU A 284 -17.83 -15.45 7.82
CA GLU A 284 -17.15 -14.52 6.93
C GLU A 284 -17.99 -13.27 6.78
N ASP A 285 -17.32 -12.11 6.86
CA ASP A 285 -17.95 -10.81 6.70
C ASP A 285 -17.15 -9.98 5.70
N VAL A 286 -17.86 -9.55 4.64
CA VAL A 286 -17.33 -8.63 3.64
C VAL A 286 -18.17 -7.37 3.69
N GLY A 287 -17.61 -6.34 4.25
CA GLY A 287 -18.24 -5.05 4.41
C GLY A 287 -17.42 -3.92 3.81
N HIS A 288 -17.63 -2.72 4.32
CA HIS A 288 -16.89 -1.55 3.86
C HIS A 288 -16.77 -0.47 4.94
N ILE A 289 -15.78 0.42 4.73
CA ILE A 289 -15.65 1.68 5.46
C ILE A 289 -15.83 2.81 4.46
N ARG A 290 -16.71 3.77 4.77
CA ARG A 290 -16.95 5.01 4.01
C ARG A 290 -16.33 6.20 4.70
N PHE A 291 -15.55 6.95 3.96
CA PHE A 291 -14.90 8.17 4.40
C PHE A 291 -15.53 9.36 3.67
N HIS A 292 -16.02 10.34 4.40
CA HIS A 292 -16.66 11.51 3.82
C HIS A 292 -15.69 12.66 3.54
N SER A 293 -14.45 12.55 3.99
CA SER A 293 -13.39 13.53 3.75
C SER A 293 -12.03 12.87 3.53
N LEU A 294 -11.11 13.61 2.93
CA LEU A 294 -9.72 13.16 2.80
C LEU A 294 -9.02 13.11 4.16
N SER A 295 -9.35 14.01 5.09
CA SER A 295 -8.78 14.02 6.44
C SER A 295 -9.09 12.72 7.18
N ALA A 296 -10.32 12.19 7.04
CA ALA A 296 -10.70 10.88 7.60
C ALA A 296 -9.89 9.72 6.99
N VAL A 297 -9.67 9.73 5.67
CA VAL A 297 -8.79 8.73 5.00
C VAL A 297 -7.37 8.83 5.53
N LEU A 298 -6.83 10.04 5.68
CA LEU A 298 -5.47 10.25 6.18
C LEU A 298 -5.33 9.83 7.65
N ALA A 299 -6.32 10.12 8.50
CA ALA A 299 -6.35 9.68 9.89
C ALA A 299 -6.35 8.15 9.99
N PHE A 300 -7.19 7.49 9.19
CA PHE A 300 -7.22 6.03 9.10
C PHE A 300 -5.89 5.46 8.59
N MET A 301 -5.30 6.04 7.54
CA MET A 301 -4.00 5.59 7.02
C MET A 301 -2.88 5.79 8.03
N LYS A 302 -2.94 6.86 8.85
CA LYS A 302 -1.96 7.11 9.90
C LYS A 302 -2.01 6.04 11.00
N SER A 303 -3.19 5.53 11.33
CA SER A 303 -3.34 4.44 12.31
C SER A 303 -2.74 3.12 11.80
N ILE A 304 -2.74 2.88 10.47
CA ILE A 304 -2.20 1.67 9.86
C ILE A 304 -0.71 1.81 9.52
N SER A 305 -0.29 2.96 8.98
CA SER A 305 1.06 3.21 8.50
C SER A 305 1.41 4.71 8.52
N PRO A 306 1.84 5.24 9.68
CA PRO A 306 2.15 6.66 9.86
C PRO A 306 3.14 7.21 8.83
N GLU A 307 4.19 6.45 8.51
CA GLU A 307 5.25 6.85 7.58
C GLU A 307 4.74 7.24 6.18
N ARG A 308 3.61 6.67 5.77
CA ARG A 308 3.05 6.90 4.43
C ARG A 308 2.27 8.20 4.36
N VAL A 309 1.71 8.63 5.47
CA VAL A 309 1.07 9.94 5.58
C VAL A 309 2.13 11.04 5.63
N GLU A 310 3.26 10.83 6.30
CA GLU A 310 4.40 11.75 6.30
C GLU A 310 5.00 11.93 4.90
N LYS A 311 4.99 10.89 4.08
CA LYS A 311 5.48 10.90 2.69
C LYS A 311 4.36 11.16 1.66
N TYR A 312 3.32 11.91 2.03
CA TYR A 312 2.13 12.13 1.19
C TYR A 312 2.44 12.57 -0.25
N GLU A 313 3.51 13.33 -0.47
CA GLU A 313 3.91 13.76 -1.81
C GLU A 313 4.14 12.59 -2.78
N GLN A 314 4.60 11.45 -2.28
CA GLN A 314 4.81 10.26 -3.11
C GLN A 314 3.49 9.65 -3.57
N PHE A 315 2.41 9.88 -2.84
CA PHE A 315 1.07 9.33 -3.06
C PHE A 315 0.05 10.36 -3.57
N MET A 316 0.52 11.51 -4.03
CA MET A 316 -0.30 12.64 -4.48
C MET A 316 -1.40 12.22 -5.48
N ASN A 317 -1.09 11.36 -6.44
CA ASN A 317 -2.07 10.89 -7.43
C ASN A 317 -3.21 10.09 -6.79
N PHE A 318 -2.91 9.29 -5.79
CA PHE A 318 -3.91 8.53 -5.04
C PHE A 318 -4.83 9.47 -4.25
N TYR A 319 -4.26 10.39 -3.49
CA TYR A 319 -5.06 11.34 -2.72
C TYR A 319 -5.93 12.23 -3.60
N ALA A 320 -5.42 12.62 -4.77
CA ALA A 320 -6.21 13.34 -5.76
C ALA A 320 -7.38 12.49 -6.31
N ASP A 321 -7.17 11.18 -6.54
CA ASP A 321 -8.24 10.26 -6.96
C ASP A 321 -9.29 10.08 -5.85
N VAL A 322 -8.85 9.94 -4.60
CA VAL A 322 -9.73 9.89 -3.41
C VAL A 322 -10.60 11.16 -3.33
N LEU A 323 -9.98 12.34 -3.42
CA LEU A 323 -10.72 13.62 -3.42
C LEU A 323 -11.76 13.70 -4.53
N LYS A 324 -11.38 13.31 -5.75
CA LYS A 324 -12.31 13.29 -6.89
C LYS A 324 -13.48 12.34 -6.64
N LYS A 325 -13.24 11.18 -6.05
CA LYS A 325 -14.28 10.21 -5.68
C LYS A 325 -15.21 10.77 -4.60
N ILE A 326 -14.64 11.40 -3.54
CA ILE A 326 -15.43 12.04 -2.49
C ILE A 326 -16.30 13.18 -3.07
N LYS A 327 -15.73 14.05 -3.92
CA LYS A 327 -16.49 15.13 -4.58
C LYS A 327 -17.63 14.61 -5.46
N LYS A 328 -17.42 13.47 -6.12
CA LYS A 328 -18.42 12.87 -7.02
C LYS A 328 -19.49 12.07 -6.29
N ASN A 329 -19.10 11.24 -5.34
CA ASN A 329 -19.96 10.23 -4.71
C ASN A 329 -20.38 10.60 -3.29
N GLN A 330 -19.85 11.70 -2.72
CA GLN A 330 -19.99 12.15 -1.33
C GLN A 330 -19.21 11.27 -0.30
N PHE A 331 -18.52 10.23 -0.78
CA PHE A 331 -17.65 9.38 0.05
C PHE A 331 -16.57 8.68 -0.80
N TYR A 332 -15.53 8.22 -0.11
CA TYR A 332 -14.59 7.22 -0.58
C TYR A 332 -14.80 5.93 0.23
N GLU A 333 -14.86 4.80 -0.43
CA GLU A 333 -15.15 3.51 0.18
C GLU A 333 -13.99 2.55 0.02
N ILE A 334 -13.70 1.79 1.09
CA ILE A 334 -12.75 0.68 1.08
C ILE A 334 -13.42 -0.58 1.57
N THR A 335 -12.98 -1.72 1.07
CA THR A 335 -13.48 -3.03 1.46
C THR A 335 -12.94 -3.44 2.82
N THR A 336 -13.79 -3.99 3.69
CA THR A 336 -13.39 -4.78 4.86
C THR A 336 -13.63 -6.25 4.57
N HIS A 337 -12.72 -7.12 5.03
CA HIS A 337 -12.87 -8.55 4.85
C HIS A 337 -12.29 -9.27 6.07
N LYS A 338 -13.16 -9.89 6.84
CA LYS A 338 -12.83 -10.63 8.05
C LYS A 338 -13.49 -12.00 7.99
N PHE A 339 -12.81 -13.02 8.53
CA PHE A 339 -13.39 -14.35 8.64
C PHE A 339 -12.95 -15.03 9.94
N MET A 340 -13.75 -15.95 10.43
CA MET A 340 -13.45 -16.81 11.55
C MET A 340 -13.70 -18.26 11.18
N VAL A 341 -12.78 -19.15 11.55
CA VAL A 341 -12.91 -20.61 11.39
C VAL A 341 -12.72 -21.26 12.74
N ILE A 342 -13.64 -22.12 13.11
CA ILE A 342 -13.57 -22.94 14.32
C ILE A 342 -13.33 -24.39 13.88
N ALA A 343 -12.24 -24.96 14.37
CA ALA A 343 -11.78 -26.28 14.01
C ALA A 343 -11.49 -27.11 15.26
N ARG A 344 -11.77 -28.39 15.22
CA ARG A 344 -11.55 -29.35 16.30
C ARG A 344 -10.42 -30.30 15.93
N LYS A 345 -9.45 -30.48 16.81
CA LYS A 345 -8.39 -31.49 16.64
C LYS A 345 -9.00 -32.89 16.74
N ASN A 346 -8.77 -33.73 15.75
CA ASN A 346 -9.29 -35.11 15.74
C ASN A 346 -8.77 -35.93 16.90
N ASP A 347 -9.62 -36.75 17.43
CA ASP A 347 -9.34 -37.73 18.49
C ASP A 347 -8.54 -38.96 17.97
N MET A 348 -8.17 -38.99 16.69
CA MET A 348 -7.56 -40.19 16.11
C MET A 348 -6.27 -40.54 16.84
N LYS A 349 -6.37 -41.53 17.72
CA LYS A 349 -5.22 -42.39 18.02
C LYS A 349 -4.79 -42.98 16.68
N GLN A 350 -3.55 -42.70 16.28
CA GLN A 350 -2.93 -43.49 15.21
C GLN A 350 -3.09 -44.94 15.58
N GLU A 351 -3.98 -45.67 14.92
CA GLU A 351 -3.89 -47.12 14.90
C GLU A 351 -2.58 -47.46 14.19
N ASN A 352 -1.61 -47.91 14.97
CA ASN A 352 -0.35 -48.49 14.52
C ASN A 352 -0.61 -49.81 13.79
#